data_55d5cfb8824d6cd81aa16af51a3c8097
#
_entry.id   55d5cfb8824d6cd81aa16af51a3c8097
#
_cell.length_a   1.000
_cell.length_b   1.000
_cell.length_c   1.000
_cell.angle_alpha   90.00
_cell.angle_beta   90.00
_cell.angle_gamma   90.00
#
_symmetry.space_group_name_H-M   'P 1'
#
loop_
_entity.id
_entity.type
_entity.pdbx_description
1 polymer ?
#
loop_
_entity_poly.entity_id
_entity_poly.type
_entity_poly.pdbx_seq_one_letter_code
_entity_poly.pdbx_strand_id
1 'polypeptide(L)'
;PILDRYMNDTIAWTEGWEMFRGCPIWVPACAVFYPYYPDGDLQLFRFHTNGIASGNTLEEAVLHALFEDIERDAWSIAEFRDMTNGDIIVDDEDSVPAKLISKFADQGIEIHLKDLTSDIGVPTIGAAADDVRTRDPEMLTIGVGTHLNPEIAAVRAITEVAQSRATHKHGAKINAQLQKVTQDMGYERIKEVNHMWFGESRRKIKLSEIPDRSTDDVLSLIHI
;
A
#
# COMPACT_ATOMS: atom_id res chain seq x y z
N PRO A 1 -29.58 -6.78 18.39
CA PRO A 1 -28.90 -6.33 19.61
C PRO A 1 -27.78 -5.31 19.37
N ILE A 2 -26.85 -5.52 18.40
CA ILE A 2 -25.80 -4.52 18.13
C ILE A 2 -26.36 -3.35 17.33
N LEU A 3 -27.24 -3.59 16.36
CA LEU A 3 -27.88 -2.55 15.54
C LEU A 3 -28.82 -1.64 16.36
N ASP A 4 -29.57 -2.19 17.30
CA ASP A 4 -30.48 -1.41 18.16
C ASP A 4 -29.75 -0.36 18.99
N ARG A 5 -28.48 -0.57 19.30
CA ARG A 5 -27.66 0.37 20.07
C ARG A 5 -27.37 1.67 19.33
N TYR A 6 -27.42 1.65 18.01
CA TYR A 6 -27.07 2.79 17.14
C TYR A 6 -28.26 3.43 16.43
N MET A 7 -29.46 2.89 16.61
CA MET A 7 -30.68 3.39 15.93
C MET A 7 -31.07 4.83 16.26
N ASN A 8 -30.58 5.36 17.37
CA ASN A 8 -30.85 6.72 17.82
C ASN A 8 -29.68 7.68 17.71
N ASP A 9 -28.53 7.19 17.20
CA ASP A 9 -27.34 8.02 17.05
C ASP A 9 -27.42 8.83 15.75
N THR A 10 -26.91 10.04 15.79
CA THR A 10 -26.78 10.90 14.61
C THR A 10 -25.48 10.58 13.88
N ILE A 11 -25.48 10.78 12.56
CA ILE A 11 -24.29 10.64 11.70
C ILE A 11 -24.12 11.97 10.99
N ALA A 12 -22.92 12.53 11.05
CA ALA A 12 -22.56 13.68 10.24
C ALA A 12 -22.29 13.28 8.79
N TRP A 13 -22.81 14.07 7.85
CA TRP A 13 -22.65 13.86 6.41
C TRP A 13 -21.98 15.06 5.79
N THR A 14 -21.19 14.81 4.75
CA THR A 14 -20.59 15.85 3.90
C THR A 14 -20.99 15.64 2.45
N GLU A 15 -21.03 16.73 1.68
CA GLU A 15 -21.26 16.64 0.24
C GLU A 15 -19.98 16.15 -0.47
N GLY A 16 -20.15 15.15 -1.33
CA GLY A 16 -19.15 14.66 -2.28
C GLY A 16 -19.66 14.77 -3.70
N TRP A 17 -18.86 14.36 -4.66
CA TRP A 17 -19.21 14.37 -6.08
C TRP A 17 -19.09 12.96 -6.66
N GLU A 18 -20.19 12.42 -7.17
CA GLU A 18 -20.18 11.17 -7.91
C GLU A 18 -19.77 11.42 -9.35
N MET A 19 -18.58 10.94 -9.73
CA MET A 19 -17.90 11.33 -10.96
C MET A 19 -18.56 10.78 -12.24
N PHE A 20 -19.09 9.55 -12.18
CA PHE A 20 -19.70 8.92 -13.37
C PHE A 20 -21.05 9.54 -13.73
N ARG A 21 -21.86 9.87 -12.72
CA ARG A 21 -23.18 10.49 -12.91
C ARG A 21 -23.11 12.01 -12.97
N GLY A 22 -21.97 12.60 -12.55
CA GLY A 22 -21.77 14.03 -12.52
C GLY A 22 -22.76 14.74 -11.55
N CYS A 23 -23.01 14.20 -10.38
CA CYS A 23 -23.95 14.75 -9.43
C CYS A 23 -23.40 14.71 -7.98
N PRO A 24 -23.89 15.63 -7.11
CA PRO A 24 -23.54 15.60 -5.70
C PRO A 24 -24.12 14.35 -5.02
N ILE A 25 -23.38 13.83 -4.07
CA ILE A 25 -23.81 12.74 -3.17
C ILE A 25 -23.47 13.10 -1.73
N TRP A 26 -24.19 12.48 -0.78
CA TRP A 26 -23.87 12.59 0.63
C TRP A 26 -23.05 11.39 1.09
N VAL A 27 -21.94 11.67 1.77
CA VAL A 27 -21.00 10.66 2.28
C VAL A 27 -20.84 10.86 3.80
N PRO A 28 -20.77 9.78 4.61
CA PRO A 28 -20.48 9.93 6.03
C PRO A 28 -19.17 10.70 6.26
N ALA A 29 -19.23 11.77 7.05
CA ALA A 29 -18.09 12.66 7.29
C ALA A 29 -16.86 11.92 7.86
N CYS A 30 -17.11 10.91 8.71
CA CYS A 30 -16.04 10.07 9.28
C CYS A 30 -15.30 9.19 8.25
N ALA A 31 -15.85 9.00 7.05
CA ALA A 31 -15.20 8.29 5.96
C ALA A 31 -14.33 9.20 5.07
N VAL A 32 -14.46 10.52 5.22
CA VAL A 32 -13.83 11.51 4.32
C VAL A 32 -12.73 12.28 5.03
N PHE A 33 -12.97 12.71 6.28
CA PHE A 33 -12.03 13.61 6.97
C PHE A 33 -10.99 12.85 7.80
N TYR A 34 -9.75 13.32 7.73
CA TYR A 34 -8.63 12.84 8.54
C TYR A 34 -7.84 14.01 9.13
N PRO A 35 -7.66 14.06 10.48
CA PRO A 35 -8.38 13.26 11.46
C PRO A 35 -9.86 13.66 11.56
N TYR A 36 -10.73 12.73 11.92
CA TYR A 36 -12.13 12.99 12.20
C TYR A 36 -12.38 13.03 13.70
N TYR A 37 -12.99 14.13 14.18
CA TYR A 37 -13.35 14.31 15.57
C TYR A 37 -14.86 14.48 15.64
N PRO A 38 -15.61 13.43 16.09
CA PRO A 38 -17.06 13.50 16.17
C PRO A 38 -17.50 14.56 17.21
N ASP A 39 -18.47 15.40 16.84
CA ASP A 39 -19.10 16.39 17.72
C ASP A 39 -20.51 15.92 18.08
N GLY A 40 -20.57 14.87 18.92
CA GLY A 40 -21.82 14.24 19.33
C GLY A 40 -22.46 13.30 18.30
N ASP A 41 -21.80 13.05 17.19
CA ASP A 41 -22.21 12.10 16.16
C ASP A 41 -21.49 10.77 16.26
N LEU A 42 -22.06 9.73 15.63
CA LEU A 42 -21.51 8.40 15.60
C LEU A 42 -20.39 8.29 14.57
N GLN A 43 -19.23 7.85 15.01
CA GLN A 43 -18.15 7.44 14.11
C GLN A 43 -18.38 5.98 13.66
N LEU A 44 -18.84 5.79 12.41
CA LEU A 44 -19.12 4.47 11.84
C LEU A 44 -17.87 3.67 11.57
N PHE A 45 -16.79 4.34 11.16
CA PHE A 45 -15.52 3.74 10.76
C PHE A 45 -14.37 4.39 11.52
N ARG A 46 -13.27 3.67 11.65
CA ARG A 46 -12.00 4.32 11.98
C ARG A 46 -11.63 5.23 10.81
N PHE A 47 -11.27 6.47 11.12
CA PHE A 47 -10.74 7.36 10.10
C PHE A 47 -9.37 6.84 9.62
N HIS A 48 -9.11 6.97 8.34
CA HIS A 48 -7.87 6.59 7.67
C HIS A 48 -7.59 7.56 6.52
N THR A 49 -6.42 7.45 5.92
CA THR A 49 -6.00 8.34 4.82
C THR A 49 -6.22 7.74 3.44
N ASN A 50 -6.78 6.52 3.33
CA ASN A 50 -6.99 5.87 2.03
C ASN A 50 -7.86 6.75 1.14
N GLY A 51 -7.42 6.93 -0.10
CA GLY A 51 -8.07 7.79 -1.08
C GLY A 51 -7.86 9.30 -0.86
N ILE A 52 -7.03 9.70 0.12
CA ILE A 52 -6.64 11.10 0.30
C ILE A 52 -5.35 11.35 -0.47
N ALA A 53 -5.46 12.08 -1.57
CA ALA A 53 -4.32 12.37 -2.42
C ALA A 53 -4.29 13.82 -2.87
N SER A 54 -3.16 14.24 -3.40
CA SER A 54 -2.95 15.56 -4.00
C SER A 54 -2.42 15.43 -5.43
N GLY A 55 -2.58 16.48 -6.21
CA GLY A 55 -2.08 16.59 -7.56
C GLY A 55 -1.96 18.06 -7.97
N ASN A 56 -1.29 18.35 -9.07
CA ASN A 56 -1.20 19.69 -9.65
C ASN A 56 -2.52 20.08 -10.33
N THR A 57 -3.32 19.09 -10.72
CA THR A 57 -4.69 19.24 -11.24
C THR A 57 -5.63 18.33 -10.47
N LEU A 58 -6.95 18.55 -10.62
CA LEU A 58 -7.96 17.69 -9.99
C LEU A 58 -7.87 16.24 -10.50
N GLU A 59 -7.66 16.08 -11.80
CA GLU A 59 -7.56 14.76 -12.45
C GLU A 59 -6.37 13.97 -11.91
N GLU A 60 -5.22 14.64 -11.74
CA GLU A 60 -4.04 14.02 -11.14
C GLU A 60 -4.28 13.61 -9.70
N ALA A 61 -4.92 14.46 -8.90
CA ALA A 61 -5.28 14.13 -7.52
C ALA A 61 -6.24 12.94 -7.44
N VAL A 62 -7.26 12.90 -8.29
CA VAL A 62 -8.22 11.79 -8.39
C VAL A 62 -7.52 10.50 -8.80
N LEU A 63 -6.62 10.55 -9.77
CA LEU A 63 -5.87 9.38 -10.22
C LEU A 63 -4.98 8.82 -9.11
N HIS A 64 -4.29 9.68 -8.38
CA HIS A 64 -3.48 9.24 -7.23
C HIS A 64 -4.34 8.62 -6.11
N ALA A 65 -5.50 9.21 -5.81
CA ALA A 65 -6.46 8.66 -4.85
C ALA A 65 -6.94 7.26 -5.27
N LEU A 66 -7.28 7.11 -6.56
CA LEU A 66 -7.74 5.85 -7.13
C LEU A 66 -6.63 4.77 -7.09
N PHE A 67 -5.40 5.13 -7.38
CA PHE A 67 -4.27 4.19 -7.26
C PHE A 67 -4.07 3.74 -5.82
N GLU A 68 -4.22 4.63 -4.84
CA GLU A 68 -4.12 4.23 -3.44
C GLU A 68 -5.26 3.28 -3.04
N ASP A 69 -6.49 3.53 -3.46
CA ASP A 69 -7.61 2.63 -3.18
C ASP A 69 -7.41 1.25 -3.80
N ILE A 70 -6.95 1.18 -5.06
CA ILE A 70 -6.60 -0.08 -5.74
C ILE A 70 -5.46 -0.79 -5.00
N GLU A 71 -4.45 -0.05 -4.57
CA GLU A 71 -3.31 -0.55 -3.80
C GLU A 71 -3.76 -1.21 -2.50
N ARG A 72 -4.59 -0.52 -1.73
CA ARG A 72 -5.11 -1.01 -0.44
C ARG A 72 -6.03 -2.21 -0.60
N ASP A 73 -6.84 -2.23 -1.65
CA ASP A 73 -7.68 -3.38 -2.01
C ASP A 73 -6.83 -4.60 -2.36
N ALA A 74 -5.89 -4.46 -3.30
CA ALA A 74 -5.00 -5.54 -3.73
C ALA A 74 -4.15 -6.10 -2.58
N TRP A 75 -3.59 -5.22 -1.75
CA TRP A 75 -2.83 -5.60 -0.58
C TRP A 75 -3.69 -6.36 0.43
N SER A 76 -4.87 -5.83 0.76
CA SER A 76 -5.80 -6.49 1.70
C SER A 76 -6.24 -7.87 1.22
N ILE A 77 -6.50 -8.02 -0.08
CA ILE A 77 -6.85 -9.31 -0.69
C ILE A 77 -5.69 -10.30 -0.58
N ALA A 78 -4.46 -9.86 -0.88
CA ALA A 78 -3.28 -10.70 -0.79
C ALA A 78 -3.02 -11.16 0.65
N GLU A 79 -3.09 -10.27 1.63
CA GLU A 79 -2.93 -10.61 3.04
C GLU A 79 -4.04 -11.53 3.56
N PHE A 80 -5.30 -11.27 3.18
CA PHE A 80 -6.41 -12.13 3.59
C PHE A 80 -6.28 -13.56 3.02
N ARG A 81 -5.76 -13.68 1.80
CA ARG A 81 -5.49 -14.98 1.15
C ARG A 81 -4.18 -15.61 1.58
N ASP A 82 -3.32 -14.84 2.27
CA ASP A 82 -1.95 -15.21 2.61
C ASP A 82 -1.15 -15.70 1.40
N MET A 83 -1.29 -14.98 0.27
CA MET A 83 -0.78 -15.39 -1.03
C MET A 83 -0.56 -14.20 -1.96
N THR A 84 0.56 -14.23 -2.69
CA THR A 84 0.85 -13.33 -3.82
C THR A 84 0.69 -14.05 -5.15
N ASN A 85 0.62 -13.30 -6.25
CA ASN A 85 0.58 -13.90 -7.60
C ASN A 85 1.94 -14.48 -8.03
N GLY A 86 3.03 -14.06 -7.40
CA GLY A 86 4.38 -14.54 -7.66
C GLY A 86 5.47 -13.58 -7.22
N ASP A 87 6.71 -14.04 -7.26
CA ASP A 87 7.89 -13.19 -7.07
C ASP A 87 8.22 -12.47 -8.36
N ILE A 88 8.53 -11.16 -8.26
CA ILE A 88 8.95 -10.38 -9.42
C ILE A 88 10.47 -10.36 -9.51
N ILE A 89 10.96 -10.66 -10.71
CA ILE A 89 12.38 -10.54 -11.08
C ILE A 89 12.56 -9.29 -11.92
N VAL A 90 13.41 -8.38 -11.48
CA VAL A 90 13.82 -7.23 -12.28
C VAL A 90 14.88 -7.72 -13.28
N ASP A 91 14.50 -7.79 -14.53
CA ASP A 91 15.29 -8.38 -15.61
C ASP A 91 16.04 -7.36 -16.48
N ASP A 92 15.82 -6.07 -16.26
CA ASP A 92 16.61 -4.98 -16.82
C ASP A 92 17.53 -4.37 -15.74
N GLU A 93 18.83 -4.64 -15.84
CA GLU A 93 19.83 -4.16 -14.88
C GLU A 93 20.03 -2.63 -14.93
N ASP A 94 19.70 -1.99 -16.04
CA ASP A 94 19.79 -0.54 -16.22
C ASP A 94 18.56 0.22 -15.73
N SER A 95 17.49 -0.49 -15.39
CA SER A 95 16.24 0.09 -14.90
C SER A 95 16.39 0.79 -13.55
N VAL A 96 15.44 1.69 -13.23
CA VAL A 96 15.44 2.38 -11.95
C VAL A 96 15.22 1.43 -10.77
N PRO A 97 14.28 0.45 -10.84
CA PRO A 97 14.14 -0.55 -9.79
C PRO A 97 15.43 -1.34 -9.51
N ALA A 98 16.15 -1.78 -10.54
CA ALA A 98 17.41 -2.51 -10.39
C ALA A 98 18.47 -1.68 -9.64
N LYS A 99 18.62 -0.41 -10.01
CA LYS A 99 19.53 0.53 -9.33
C LYS A 99 19.16 0.77 -7.86
N LEU A 100 17.85 0.85 -7.55
CA LEU A 100 17.40 0.99 -6.17
C LEU A 100 17.68 -0.27 -5.36
N ILE A 101 17.38 -1.45 -5.90
CA ILE A 101 17.65 -2.75 -5.26
C ILE A 101 19.16 -2.90 -4.99
N SER A 102 20.02 -2.55 -5.95
CA SER A 102 21.47 -2.56 -5.76
C SER A 102 21.93 -1.69 -4.58
N LYS A 103 21.35 -0.49 -4.42
CA LYS A 103 21.67 0.38 -3.28
C LYS A 103 21.29 -0.25 -1.93
N PHE A 104 20.20 -1.00 -1.87
CA PHE A 104 19.82 -1.75 -0.67
C PHE A 104 20.80 -2.91 -0.43
N ALA A 105 21.13 -3.66 -1.48
CA ALA A 105 22.07 -4.78 -1.41
C ALA A 105 23.46 -4.35 -0.92
N ASP A 106 23.96 -3.18 -1.34
CA ASP A 106 25.22 -2.59 -0.85
C ASP A 106 25.25 -2.36 0.67
N GLN A 107 24.06 -2.27 1.28
CA GLN A 107 23.88 -2.12 2.72
C GLN A 107 23.57 -3.45 3.44
N GLY A 108 23.56 -4.57 2.71
CA GLY A 108 23.22 -5.89 3.25
C GLY A 108 21.71 -6.04 3.52
N ILE A 109 20.90 -5.44 2.65
CA ILE A 109 19.44 -5.50 2.71
C ILE A 109 18.95 -6.12 1.42
N GLU A 110 18.24 -7.23 1.52
CA GLU A 110 17.60 -7.89 0.40
C GLU A 110 16.21 -7.31 0.16
N ILE A 111 15.86 -7.04 -1.09
CA ILE A 111 14.52 -6.59 -1.48
C ILE A 111 13.82 -7.73 -2.22
N HIS A 112 12.69 -8.16 -1.67
CA HIS A 112 11.79 -9.12 -2.29
C HIS A 112 10.63 -8.37 -2.94
N LEU A 113 10.44 -8.54 -4.26
CA LEU A 113 9.30 -7.96 -4.97
C LEU A 113 8.23 -9.02 -5.20
N LYS A 114 6.97 -8.64 -4.96
CA LYS A 114 5.79 -9.50 -5.05
C LYS A 114 4.75 -8.87 -5.98
N ASP A 115 4.15 -9.69 -6.83
CA ASP A 115 2.98 -9.28 -7.61
C ASP A 115 1.71 -9.43 -6.78
N LEU A 116 1.04 -8.30 -6.52
CA LEU A 116 -0.22 -8.21 -5.78
C LEU A 116 -1.39 -7.82 -6.69
N THR A 117 -1.17 -7.71 -8.00
CA THR A 117 -2.17 -7.25 -8.97
C THR A 117 -3.48 -8.01 -8.80
N SER A 118 -4.56 -7.28 -8.53
CA SER A 118 -5.91 -7.83 -8.38
C SER A 118 -6.60 -8.02 -9.72
N ASP A 119 -7.86 -8.44 -9.71
CA ASP A 119 -8.72 -8.59 -10.90
C ASP A 119 -9.01 -7.26 -11.62
N ILE A 120 -8.78 -6.12 -10.97
CA ILE A 120 -8.81 -4.79 -11.61
C ILE A 120 -7.74 -4.69 -12.70
N GLY A 121 -6.64 -5.44 -12.56
CA GLY A 121 -5.59 -5.55 -13.57
C GLY A 121 -4.66 -4.34 -13.67
N VAL A 122 -4.67 -3.43 -12.67
CA VAL A 122 -3.68 -2.36 -12.55
C VAL A 122 -2.47 -2.91 -11.82
N PRO A 123 -1.24 -2.80 -12.37
CA PRO A 123 -0.05 -3.32 -11.72
C PRO A 123 0.10 -2.79 -10.30
N THR A 124 0.07 -3.71 -9.33
CA THR A 124 0.28 -3.45 -7.91
C THR A 124 1.40 -4.35 -7.42
N ILE A 125 2.49 -3.72 -7.00
CA ILE A 125 3.72 -4.41 -6.61
C ILE A 125 3.97 -4.17 -5.13
N GLY A 126 4.22 -5.24 -4.40
CA GLY A 126 4.71 -5.21 -3.04
C GLY A 126 6.23 -5.36 -3.00
N ALA A 127 6.88 -4.68 -2.07
CA ALA A 127 8.29 -4.82 -1.76
C ALA A 127 8.46 -5.12 -0.27
N ALA A 128 9.31 -6.09 0.05
CA ALA A 128 9.69 -6.37 1.42
C ALA A 128 11.22 -6.26 1.57
N ALA A 129 11.67 -5.54 2.58
CA ALA A 129 13.09 -5.41 2.91
C ALA A 129 13.48 -6.37 4.02
N ASP A 130 14.45 -7.20 3.73
CA ASP A 130 15.06 -8.14 4.66
C ASP A 130 16.48 -7.65 5.02
N ASP A 131 16.66 -7.17 6.23
CA ASP A 131 17.99 -6.75 6.72
C ASP A 131 18.77 -7.97 7.24
N VAL A 132 19.34 -8.72 6.29
CA VAL A 132 20.09 -9.96 6.59
C VAL A 132 21.37 -9.71 7.38
N ARG A 133 21.86 -8.46 7.40
CA ARG A 133 23.07 -8.07 8.13
C ARG A 133 22.81 -7.86 9.62
N THR A 134 21.81 -7.05 9.95
CA THR A 134 21.49 -6.72 11.35
C THR A 134 20.55 -7.72 11.98
N ARG A 135 19.70 -8.36 11.18
CA ARG A 135 18.64 -9.28 11.60
C ARG A 135 17.74 -8.67 12.68
N ASP A 136 17.54 -7.36 12.56
CA ASP A 136 16.64 -6.62 13.44
C ASP A 136 15.18 -6.83 12.97
N PRO A 137 14.31 -7.42 13.81
CA PRO A 137 12.92 -7.67 13.42
C PRO A 137 12.13 -6.39 13.12
N GLU A 138 12.53 -5.24 13.69
CA GLU A 138 11.90 -3.95 13.41
C GLU A 138 12.28 -3.39 12.03
N MET A 139 13.35 -3.91 11.43
CA MET A 139 13.81 -3.51 10.11
C MET A 139 13.26 -4.37 8.97
N LEU A 140 12.44 -5.37 9.29
CA LEU A 140 11.62 -6.08 8.31
C LEU A 140 10.43 -5.18 7.93
N THR A 141 10.55 -4.48 6.82
CA THR A 141 9.58 -3.45 6.41
C THR A 141 8.99 -3.77 5.04
N ILE A 142 7.78 -3.31 4.83
CA ILE A 142 7.01 -3.55 3.62
C ILE A 142 6.65 -2.18 3.01
N GLY A 143 6.53 -2.16 1.69
CA GLY A 143 5.98 -1.06 0.93
C GLY A 143 5.19 -1.60 -0.26
N VAL A 144 4.21 -0.87 -0.71
CA VAL A 144 3.38 -1.24 -1.86
C VAL A 144 3.32 -0.07 -2.83
N GLY A 145 3.20 -0.35 -4.11
CA GLY A 145 3.06 0.68 -5.12
C GLY A 145 2.14 0.22 -6.24
N THR A 146 1.19 1.07 -6.59
CA THR A 146 0.27 0.86 -7.70
C THR A 146 0.48 1.94 -8.75
N HIS A 147 0.61 1.52 -9.99
CA HIS A 147 0.69 2.41 -11.14
C HIS A 147 0.43 1.61 -12.43
N LEU A 148 -0.05 2.28 -13.49
CA LEU A 148 -0.31 1.63 -14.78
C LEU A 148 0.97 1.13 -15.46
N ASN A 149 2.10 1.83 -15.24
CA ASN A 149 3.42 1.35 -15.61
C ASN A 149 4.02 0.51 -14.48
N PRO A 150 4.36 -0.78 -14.71
CA PRO A 150 4.85 -1.67 -13.68
C PRO A 150 6.22 -1.27 -13.09
N GLU A 151 7.07 -0.62 -13.89
CA GLU A 151 8.35 -0.11 -13.38
C GLU A 151 8.15 1.00 -12.35
N ILE A 152 7.20 1.91 -12.61
CA ILE A 152 6.84 2.97 -11.66
C ILE A 152 6.21 2.37 -10.40
N ALA A 153 5.34 1.36 -10.53
CA ALA A 153 4.77 0.64 -9.40
C ALA A 153 5.88 0.02 -8.51
N ALA A 154 6.88 -0.62 -9.12
CA ALA A 154 8.03 -1.18 -8.42
C ALA A 154 8.86 -0.10 -7.71
N VAL A 155 9.14 1.02 -8.37
CA VAL A 155 9.85 2.16 -7.76
C VAL A 155 9.08 2.70 -6.55
N ARG A 156 7.77 2.86 -6.65
CA ARG A 156 6.92 3.31 -5.53
C ARG A 156 7.00 2.36 -4.34
N ALA A 157 6.87 1.04 -4.58
CA ALA A 157 6.98 0.03 -3.54
C ALA A 157 8.35 0.07 -2.83
N ILE A 158 9.45 0.13 -3.58
CA ILE A 158 10.80 0.18 -3.03
C ILE A 158 11.05 1.48 -2.25
N THR A 159 10.53 2.62 -2.73
CA THR A 159 10.69 3.90 -2.03
C THR A 159 9.85 3.97 -0.77
N GLU A 160 8.68 3.34 -0.73
CA GLU A 160 7.88 3.22 0.49
C GLU A 160 8.58 2.34 1.55
N VAL A 161 9.26 1.26 1.14
CA VAL A 161 10.14 0.50 2.03
C VAL A 161 11.24 1.39 2.62
N ALA A 162 11.89 2.24 1.82
CA ALA A 162 12.90 3.17 2.30
C ALA A 162 12.32 4.16 3.32
N GLN A 163 11.14 4.71 3.05
CA GLN A 163 10.41 5.61 3.94
C GLN A 163 10.06 4.92 5.27
N SER A 164 9.53 3.70 5.22
CA SER A 164 9.19 2.91 6.40
C SER A 164 10.42 2.65 7.27
N ARG A 165 11.54 2.25 6.68
CA ARG A 165 12.82 2.05 7.38
C ARG A 165 13.35 3.34 8.01
N ALA A 166 13.29 4.45 7.28
CA ALA A 166 13.69 5.76 7.81
C ALA A 166 12.83 6.18 9.01
N THR A 167 11.52 5.94 8.93
CA THR A 167 10.57 6.22 10.01
C THR A 167 10.91 5.41 11.26
N HIS A 168 11.19 4.11 11.13
CA HIS A 168 11.60 3.27 12.25
C HIS A 168 12.92 3.74 12.87
N LYS A 169 13.91 4.06 12.04
CA LYS A 169 15.25 4.44 12.50
C LYS A 169 15.29 5.81 13.18
N HIS A 170 14.46 6.76 12.74
CA HIS A 170 14.48 8.15 13.24
C HIS A 170 13.40 8.46 14.28
N GLY A 171 12.73 7.41 14.82
CA GLY A 171 11.98 7.56 16.05
C GLY A 171 10.59 8.17 15.90
N ALA A 172 9.85 7.85 14.86
CA ALA A 172 8.41 7.93 15.01
C ALA A 172 8.03 7.11 16.25
N LYS A 173 7.22 7.68 17.14
CA LYS A 173 6.76 6.98 18.34
C LYS A 173 5.91 5.77 17.91
N ILE A 174 6.57 4.66 17.59
CA ILE A 174 5.92 3.38 17.40
C ILE A 174 5.34 3.00 18.77
N ASN A 175 4.15 2.43 18.77
CA ASN A 175 3.54 1.93 19.97
C ASN A 175 4.54 1.00 20.69
N ALA A 176 5.05 1.42 21.86
CA ALA A 176 6.08 0.69 22.61
C ALA A 176 5.68 -0.75 22.93
N GLN A 177 4.37 -1.03 23.00
CA GLN A 177 3.86 -2.38 23.20
C GLN A 177 4.03 -3.23 21.95
N LEU A 178 3.74 -2.68 20.77
CA LEU A 178 3.94 -3.38 19.49
C LEU A 178 5.43 -3.64 19.24
N GLN A 179 6.27 -2.65 19.50
CA GLN A 179 7.73 -2.77 19.39
C GLN A 179 8.25 -3.91 20.28
N LYS A 180 7.78 -3.98 21.52
CA LYS A 180 8.16 -5.05 22.43
C LYS A 180 7.72 -6.43 21.92
N VAL A 181 6.50 -6.55 21.41
CA VAL A 181 6.00 -7.82 20.84
C VAL A 181 6.87 -8.24 19.65
N THR A 182 7.21 -7.29 18.75
CA THR A 182 8.07 -7.56 17.59
C THR A 182 9.46 -8.05 18.02
N GLN A 183 10.07 -7.42 19.02
CA GLN A 183 11.37 -7.83 19.56
C GLN A 183 11.29 -9.20 20.26
N ASP A 184 10.24 -9.44 21.04
CA ASP A 184 10.04 -10.73 21.74
C ASP A 184 9.81 -11.88 20.75
N MET A 185 9.17 -11.64 19.61
CA MET A 185 9.01 -12.63 18.55
C MET A 185 10.33 -12.94 17.84
N GLY A 186 11.15 -11.93 17.63
CA GLY A 186 12.44 -12.06 16.97
C GLY A 186 12.35 -12.20 15.45
N TYR A 187 13.48 -12.00 14.80
CA TYR A 187 13.60 -11.90 13.33
C TYR A 187 13.06 -13.11 12.57
N GLU A 188 13.46 -14.35 12.94
CA GLU A 188 13.03 -15.55 12.22
C GLU A 188 11.52 -15.77 12.32
N ARG A 189 10.96 -15.56 13.50
CA ARG A 189 9.53 -15.77 13.71
C ARG A 189 8.68 -14.75 12.98
N ILE A 190 9.13 -13.47 12.89
CA ILE A 190 8.45 -12.46 12.09
C ILE A 190 8.46 -12.84 10.61
N LYS A 191 9.58 -13.31 10.07
CA LYS A 191 9.65 -13.81 8.68
C LYS A 191 8.73 -14.99 8.43
N GLU A 192 8.69 -15.93 9.35
CA GLU A 192 7.85 -17.11 9.23
C GLU A 192 6.35 -16.74 9.20
N VAL A 193 5.92 -15.85 10.10
CA VAL A 193 4.53 -15.37 10.15
C VAL A 193 4.17 -14.56 8.90
N ASN A 194 5.14 -13.83 8.35
CA ASN A 194 4.99 -13.02 7.14
C ASN A 194 5.59 -13.70 5.91
N HIS A 195 5.47 -15.03 5.82
CA HIS A 195 6.11 -15.82 4.76
C HIS A 195 5.66 -15.42 3.35
N MET A 196 4.47 -14.87 3.19
CA MET A 196 3.99 -14.29 1.94
C MET A 196 4.94 -13.22 1.40
N TRP A 197 5.54 -12.42 2.28
CA TRP A 197 6.44 -11.33 1.95
C TRP A 197 7.89 -11.77 1.80
N PHE A 198 8.38 -12.63 2.72
CA PHE A 198 9.79 -13.01 2.84
C PHE A 198 10.11 -14.40 2.30
N GLY A 199 9.09 -15.24 2.05
CA GLY A 199 9.26 -16.56 1.47
C GLY A 199 9.35 -16.52 -0.06
N GLU A 200 9.93 -17.56 -0.66
CA GLU A 200 9.94 -17.72 -2.11
C GLU A 200 8.59 -18.23 -2.64
N SER A 201 8.08 -17.58 -3.68
CA SER A 201 6.94 -18.07 -4.42
C SER A 201 7.36 -19.12 -5.46
N ARG A 202 6.47 -20.07 -5.73
CA ARG A 202 6.67 -21.04 -6.83
C ARG A 202 6.67 -20.39 -8.20
N ARG A 203 5.94 -19.29 -8.36
CA ARG A 203 5.84 -18.53 -9.60
C ARG A 203 6.81 -17.36 -9.57
N LYS A 204 7.62 -17.23 -10.60
CA LYS A 204 8.51 -16.09 -10.84
C LYS A 204 8.06 -15.40 -12.12
N ILE A 205 7.93 -14.08 -12.06
CA ILE A 205 7.41 -13.22 -13.13
C ILE A 205 8.47 -12.16 -13.40
N LYS A 206 8.83 -11.93 -14.64
CA LYS A 206 9.72 -10.82 -14.97
C LYS A 206 8.94 -9.51 -14.93
N LEU A 207 9.59 -8.46 -14.44
CA LEU A 207 8.98 -7.12 -14.40
C LEU A 207 8.55 -6.67 -15.80
N SER A 208 9.36 -6.98 -16.82
CA SER A 208 9.07 -6.69 -18.24
C SER A 208 7.88 -7.48 -18.81
N GLU A 209 7.44 -8.56 -18.18
CA GLU A 209 6.29 -9.38 -18.60
C GLU A 209 4.98 -8.85 -18.04
N ILE A 210 5.01 -7.94 -17.05
CA ILE A 210 3.81 -7.30 -16.50
C ILE A 210 3.32 -6.25 -17.50
N PRO A 211 2.05 -6.30 -17.95
CA PRO A 211 1.55 -5.38 -18.95
C PRO A 211 1.64 -3.92 -18.52
N ASP A 212 2.29 -3.09 -19.30
CA ASP A 212 2.22 -1.63 -19.17
C ASP A 212 0.86 -1.16 -19.73
N ARG A 213 0.08 -0.48 -18.90
CA ARG A 213 -1.24 0.08 -19.23
C ARG A 213 -1.23 1.59 -19.24
N SER A 214 -0.06 2.20 -19.14
CA SER A 214 0.07 3.65 -19.14
C SER A 214 -0.33 4.28 -20.48
N THR A 215 -0.88 5.47 -20.41
CA THR A 215 -1.22 6.31 -21.58
C THR A 215 -0.76 7.72 -21.29
N ASP A 216 -0.62 8.53 -22.34
CA ASP A 216 -0.27 9.95 -22.22
C ASP A 216 -1.46 10.84 -21.80
N ASP A 217 -2.66 10.26 -21.71
CA ASP A 217 -3.88 10.96 -21.34
C ASP A 217 -4.39 10.52 -19.97
N VAL A 218 -4.26 11.42 -18.98
CA VAL A 218 -4.70 11.20 -17.59
C VAL A 218 -6.21 10.92 -17.52
N LEU A 219 -7.02 11.54 -18.38
CA LEU A 219 -8.47 11.31 -18.38
C LEU A 219 -8.84 9.91 -18.87
N SER A 220 -8.07 9.32 -19.80
CA SER A 220 -8.32 7.96 -20.27
C SER A 220 -8.09 6.94 -19.15
N LEU A 221 -7.27 7.26 -18.16
CA LEU A 221 -6.93 6.40 -17.03
C LEU A 221 -8.05 6.30 -16.00
N ILE A 222 -8.88 7.34 -15.87
CA ILE A 222 -10.04 7.35 -14.97
C ILE A 222 -11.18 6.47 -15.52
N HIS A 223 -11.16 6.17 -16.82
CA HIS A 223 -12.18 5.35 -17.48
C HIS A 223 -11.80 3.85 -17.62
N ILE A 224 -10.68 3.45 -17.06
CA ILE A 224 -10.32 2.04 -16.97
C ILE A 224 -11.09 1.37 -15.83
#